data_4e0089ac54e151ddf7b91de096333b41
#
_entry.id   4e0089ac54e151ddf7b91de096333b41
#
_cell.length_a   1.000
_cell.length_b   1.000
_cell.length_c   1.000
_cell.angle_alpha   90.00
_cell.angle_beta   90.00
_cell.angle_gamma   90.00
#
_symmetry.space_group_name_H-M   'P 1'
#
loop_
_entity.id
_entity.type
_entity.pdbx_description
1 polymer ?
#
loop_
_entity_poly.entity_id
_entity_poly.type
_entity_poly.pdbx_seq_one_letter_code
_entity_poly.pdbx_strand_id
1 'polypeptide(L)'
;MKLAVVGSGHVGLVAGACFAELGHEVVLVDNDPARVTALQLGEVPIHEHFLPELLERHRHMRLTFTGDLAAAVQASRVIFIAVGTPPAEDGAADLSYVESVARGIAGSIHSYKVVVEKSTVPVYTSNWIRTILLRNGAPPELFDVASNPEFLREGSAVTDFLFPDRIVIGADTARCATVLRDCYLPLVGGSYYLRPGAIPTPDRAQVPPPLIETTAKSAELIKHASNAFLAMKISYINAVASVCESVGANVEQVVRGIGSDSRIGPRFLRPGIGYGGSCFPKDLTAFRAVARESGCDFRLLDEVIRINEEQRQRFLGKVRKALWILKGKRLAVLGLAFKGGTDDVRESPALAIVQALLREGCRIVAYDPAAADRAAELIMDQRLTFARSAYSAAEQADALLILTDWEEFAELDLSRLHGALRYPIVIDGRNLYDPGKMAENGLVYLSMGRPDAIPEKRSDLNLKAA
;
A
#
# COMPACT_ATOMS: atom_id res chain seq x y z
N MET A 1 0.18 -7.77 -28.48
CA MET A 1 0.25 -6.32 -28.81
C MET A 1 1.56 -5.78 -28.29
N LYS A 2 2.12 -4.71 -28.91
CA LYS A 2 3.32 -4.04 -28.38
C LYS A 2 2.92 -2.89 -27.46
N LEU A 3 3.43 -2.92 -26.23
CA LEU A 3 3.14 -1.95 -25.17
C LEU A 3 4.45 -1.32 -24.67
N ALA A 4 4.42 -0.03 -24.35
CA ALA A 4 5.44 0.61 -23.54
C ALA A 4 4.86 0.92 -22.13
N VAL A 5 5.65 0.70 -21.10
CA VAL A 5 5.32 1.13 -19.73
C VAL A 5 6.43 2.07 -19.29
N VAL A 6 6.10 3.32 -19.00
CA VAL A 6 7.06 4.37 -18.63
C VAL A 6 7.04 4.57 -17.12
N GLY A 7 8.19 4.33 -16.50
CA GLY A 7 8.38 4.25 -15.04
C GLY A 7 8.46 2.80 -14.57
N SER A 8 9.58 2.42 -13.97
CA SER A 8 9.83 1.09 -13.40
C SER A 8 9.70 1.06 -11.87
N GLY A 9 8.92 1.98 -11.32
CA GLY A 9 8.49 1.93 -9.92
C GLY A 9 7.55 0.74 -9.67
N HIS A 10 6.97 0.66 -8.48
CA HIS A 10 6.12 -0.44 -8.06
C HIS A 10 5.01 -0.77 -9.07
N VAL A 11 4.21 0.23 -9.45
CA VAL A 11 3.08 0.06 -10.39
C VAL A 11 3.55 -0.34 -11.77
N GLY A 12 4.57 0.36 -12.31
CA GLY A 12 5.02 0.13 -13.68
C GLY A 12 5.71 -1.22 -13.85
N LEU A 13 6.55 -1.63 -12.90
CA LEU A 13 7.24 -2.92 -12.96
C LEU A 13 6.26 -4.09 -12.88
N VAL A 14 5.30 -4.04 -11.95
CA VAL A 14 4.24 -5.05 -11.82
C VAL A 14 3.37 -5.08 -13.07
N ALA A 15 2.91 -3.91 -13.56
CA ALA A 15 2.07 -3.84 -14.75
C ALA A 15 2.82 -4.38 -15.99
N GLY A 16 4.09 -4.02 -16.17
CA GLY A 16 4.93 -4.51 -17.27
C GLY A 16 5.08 -6.03 -17.26
N ALA A 17 5.41 -6.62 -16.11
CA ALA A 17 5.53 -8.05 -15.94
C ALA A 17 4.20 -8.79 -16.18
N CYS A 18 3.09 -8.27 -15.64
CA CYS A 18 1.77 -8.85 -15.82
C CYS A 18 1.26 -8.73 -17.28
N PHE A 19 1.48 -7.61 -17.96
CA PHE A 19 1.16 -7.51 -19.39
C PHE A 19 1.97 -8.51 -20.25
N ALA A 20 3.24 -8.73 -19.91
CA ALA A 20 4.06 -9.76 -20.57
C ALA A 20 3.50 -11.16 -20.30
N GLU A 21 3.02 -11.42 -19.07
CA GLU A 21 2.34 -12.67 -18.70
C GLU A 21 1.03 -12.86 -19.46
N LEU A 22 0.28 -11.79 -19.74
CA LEU A 22 -0.92 -11.83 -20.58
C LEU A 22 -0.62 -12.02 -22.07
N GLY A 23 0.64 -12.07 -22.49
CA GLY A 23 1.07 -12.38 -23.85
C GLY A 23 1.39 -11.16 -24.73
N HIS A 24 1.51 -9.97 -24.12
CA HIS A 24 1.96 -8.78 -24.83
C HIS A 24 3.49 -8.71 -24.93
N GLU A 25 4.01 -8.01 -25.94
CA GLU A 25 5.41 -7.59 -26.01
C GLU A 25 5.52 -6.25 -25.27
N VAL A 26 6.30 -6.19 -24.21
CA VAL A 26 6.38 -5.02 -23.31
C VAL A 26 7.79 -4.46 -23.30
N VAL A 27 7.90 -3.15 -23.53
CA VAL A 27 9.11 -2.37 -23.29
C VAL A 27 8.90 -1.51 -22.06
N LEU A 28 9.65 -1.78 -21.02
CA LEU A 28 9.61 -1.00 -19.79
C LEU A 28 10.72 0.06 -19.85
N VAL A 29 10.32 1.32 -19.67
CA VAL A 29 11.21 2.48 -19.82
C VAL A 29 11.43 3.14 -18.46
N ASP A 30 12.69 3.43 -18.12
CA ASP A 30 13.02 4.24 -16.93
C ASP A 30 14.17 5.20 -17.28
N ASN A 31 14.16 6.37 -16.65
CA ASN A 31 15.22 7.37 -16.85
C ASN A 31 16.41 7.19 -15.89
N ASP A 32 16.35 6.24 -14.96
CA ASP A 32 17.46 5.85 -14.09
C ASP A 32 18.29 4.72 -14.74
N PRO A 33 19.50 5.00 -15.25
CA PRO A 33 20.33 4.00 -15.92
C PRO A 33 20.73 2.85 -14.99
N ALA A 34 20.91 3.13 -13.68
CA ALA A 34 21.30 2.10 -12.72
C ALA A 34 20.15 1.10 -12.52
N ARG A 35 18.91 1.60 -12.42
CA ARG A 35 17.71 0.77 -12.33
C ARG A 35 17.47 -0.06 -13.59
N VAL A 36 17.64 0.55 -14.77
CA VAL A 36 17.53 -0.18 -16.04
C VAL A 36 18.55 -1.31 -16.10
N THR A 37 19.80 -1.05 -15.72
CA THR A 37 20.87 -2.05 -15.72
C THR A 37 20.57 -3.19 -14.72
N ALA A 38 20.14 -2.86 -13.52
CA ALA A 38 19.76 -3.85 -12.49
C ALA A 38 18.63 -4.78 -12.98
N LEU A 39 17.57 -4.21 -13.58
CA LEU A 39 16.48 -4.99 -14.17
C LEU A 39 16.92 -5.87 -15.35
N GLN A 40 17.83 -5.37 -16.21
CA GLN A 40 18.42 -6.16 -17.30
C GLN A 40 19.25 -7.34 -16.78
N LEU A 41 19.90 -7.19 -15.62
CA LEU A 41 20.64 -8.27 -14.93
C LEU A 41 19.71 -9.23 -14.18
N GLY A 42 18.43 -8.88 -14.00
CA GLY A 42 17.43 -9.71 -13.31
C GLY A 42 17.30 -9.40 -11.83
N GLU A 43 17.85 -8.28 -11.36
CA GLU A 43 17.63 -7.82 -9.99
C GLU A 43 16.19 -7.31 -9.84
N VAL A 44 15.54 -7.65 -8.73
CA VAL A 44 14.17 -7.26 -8.41
C VAL A 44 14.19 -6.22 -7.29
N PRO A 45 13.97 -4.92 -7.60
CA PRO A 45 14.19 -3.85 -6.64
C PRO A 45 13.04 -3.64 -5.64
N ILE A 46 12.00 -4.47 -5.70
CA ILE A 46 10.81 -4.36 -4.84
C ILE A 46 10.41 -5.73 -4.30
N HIS A 47 9.86 -5.75 -3.09
CA HIS A 47 9.35 -6.97 -2.46
C HIS A 47 7.90 -7.22 -2.90
N GLU A 48 7.68 -8.15 -3.84
CA GLU A 48 6.36 -8.53 -4.37
C GLU A 48 6.28 -10.01 -4.65
N HIS A 49 5.20 -10.64 -4.18
CA HIS A 49 4.96 -12.06 -4.41
C HIS A 49 4.73 -12.33 -5.91
N PHE A 50 5.31 -13.41 -6.45
CA PHE A 50 5.30 -13.81 -7.86
C PHE A 50 6.03 -12.88 -8.85
N LEU A 51 6.45 -11.68 -8.46
CA LEU A 51 7.12 -10.77 -9.39
C LEU A 51 8.47 -11.31 -9.86
N PRO A 52 9.36 -11.85 -8.99
CA PRO A 52 10.62 -12.45 -9.43
C PRO A 52 10.41 -13.56 -10.46
N GLU A 53 9.40 -14.41 -10.26
CA GLU A 53 9.05 -15.49 -11.18
C GLU A 53 8.62 -14.97 -12.56
N LEU A 54 7.76 -13.94 -12.59
CA LEU A 54 7.30 -13.35 -13.86
C LEU A 54 8.42 -12.63 -14.60
N LEU A 55 9.29 -11.91 -13.91
CA LEU A 55 10.46 -11.25 -14.51
C LEU A 55 11.40 -12.28 -15.12
N GLU A 56 11.74 -13.34 -14.40
CA GLU A 56 12.60 -14.42 -14.94
C GLU A 56 11.96 -15.10 -16.15
N ARG A 57 10.65 -15.35 -16.12
CA ARG A 57 9.90 -15.99 -17.21
C ARG A 57 9.89 -15.16 -18.49
N HIS A 58 9.84 -13.82 -18.39
CA HIS A 58 9.58 -12.95 -19.55
C HIS A 58 10.73 -12.05 -19.97
N ARG A 59 11.72 -11.83 -19.13
CA ARG A 59 12.85 -10.91 -19.32
C ARG A 59 13.57 -11.00 -20.68
N HIS A 60 13.68 -12.17 -21.28
CA HIS A 60 14.35 -12.36 -22.57
C HIS A 60 13.41 -12.74 -23.71
N MET A 61 12.11 -12.71 -23.46
CA MET A 61 11.08 -13.13 -24.41
C MET A 61 10.12 -12.01 -24.78
N ARG A 62 9.40 -11.49 -23.79
CA ARG A 62 8.31 -10.52 -23.99
C ARG A 62 8.48 -9.25 -23.18
N LEU A 63 9.45 -9.18 -22.27
CA LEU A 63 9.73 -8.02 -21.45
C LEU A 63 11.16 -7.57 -21.65
N THR A 64 11.31 -6.30 -22.04
CA THR A 64 12.61 -5.65 -22.24
C THR A 64 12.67 -4.34 -21.45
N PHE A 65 13.88 -3.89 -21.10
CA PHE A 65 14.11 -2.69 -20.30
C PHE A 65 15.03 -1.74 -21.04
N THR A 66 14.70 -0.44 -21.06
CA THR A 66 15.46 0.58 -21.76
C THR A 66 15.34 1.96 -21.13
N GLY A 67 16.33 2.82 -21.38
CA GLY A 67 16.22 4.27 -21.10
C GLY A 67 15.71 5.08 -22.30
N ASP A 68 15.56 4.45 -23.47
CA ASP A 68 15.17 5.13 -24.71
C ASP A 68 13.64 5.20 -24.88
N LEU A 69 13.07 6.30 -24.35
CA LEU A 69 11.63 6.57 -24.45
C LEU A 69 11.18 6.69 -25.92
N ALA A 70 11.97 7.34 -26.79
CA ALA A 70 11.56 7.61 -28.16
C ALA A 70 11.43 6.30 -28.96
N ALA A 71 12.42 5.41 -28.87
CA ALA A 71 12.36 4.09 -29.52
C ALA A 71 11.20 3.24 -28.98
N ALA A 72 10.97 3.26 -27.66
CA ALA A 72 9.86 2.53 -27.03
C ALA A 72 8.49 3.03 -27.52
N VAL A 73 8.29 4.35 -27.62
CA VAL A 73 7.05 4.97 -28.14
C VAL A 73 6.83 4.61 -29.60
N GLN A 74 7.86 4.72 -30.44
CA GLN A 74 7.75 4.37 -31.88
C GLN A 74 7.34 2.90 -32.06
N ALA A 75 7.94 1.99 -31.32
CA ALA A 75 7.69 0.56 -31.41
C ALA A 75 6.32 0.12 -30.87
N SER A 76 5.72 0.89 -29.95
CA SER A 76 4.54 0.46 -29.20
C SER A 76 3.24 1.11 -29.71
N ARG A 77 2.12 0.40 -29.57
CA ARG A 77 0.77 0.92 -29.88
C ARG A 77 0.12 1.61 -28.68
N VAL A 78 0.42 1.13 -27.48
CA VAL A 78 -0.11 1.69 -26.22
C VAL A 78 1.05 2.05 -25.33
N ILE A 79 1.02 3.24 -24.76
CA ILE A 79 2.04 3.76 -23.87
C ILE A 79 1.39 4.04 -22.50
N PHE A 80 1.71 3.24 -21.49
CA PHE A 80 1.27 3.45 -20.13
C PHE A 80 2.24 4.36 -19.38
N ILE A 81 1.75 5.46 -18.83
CA ILE A 81 2.49 6.36 -17.94
C ILE A 81 2.27 5.86 -16.52
N ALA A 82 3.33 5.32 -15.90
CA ALA A 82 3.32 4.75 -14.55
C ALA A 82 4.42 5.35 -13.66
N VAL A 83 4.64 6.66 -13.80
CA VAL A 83 5.65 7.42 -13.04
C VAL A 83 5.11 7.87 -11.68
N GLY A 84 6.02 8.21 -10.77
CA GLY A 84 5.66 8.73 -9.44
C GLY A 84 4.93 10.06 -9.51
N THR A 85 4.00 10.26 -8.58
CA THR A 85 3.26 11.52 -8.36
C THR A 85 3.38 11.90 -6.88
N PRO A 86 4.57 12.35 -6.42
CA PRO A 86 4.77 12.70 -5.02
C PRO A 86 3.90 13.88 -4.61
N PRO A 87 3.60 14.07 -3.32
CA PRO A 87 2.89 15.26 -2.86
C PRO A 87 3.76 16.50 -3.00
N ALA A 88 3.18 17.60 -3.50
CA ALA A 88 3.75 18.93 -3.46
C ALA A 88 3.58 19.56 -2.05
N GLU A 89 4.22 20.71 -1.80
CA GLU A 89 4.16 21.41 -0.49
C GLU A 89 2.74 21.78 -0.05
N ASP A 90 1.84 22.09 -0.99
CA ASP A 90 0.44 22.41 -0.75
C ASP A 90 -0.46 21.17 -0.60
N GLY A 91 0.10 19.98 -0.74
CA GLY A 91 -0.59 18.69 -0.68
C GLY A 91 -1.24 18.25 -2.00
N ALA A 92 -1.11 19.02 -3.08
CA ALA A 92 -1.48 18.57 -4.42
C ALA A 92 -0.49 17.49 -4.92
N ALA A 93 -0.83 16.80 -6.01
CA ALA A 93 0.11 15.88 -6.64
C ALA A 93 1.10 16.65 -7.53
N ASP A 94 2.39 16.40 -7.37
CA ASP A 94 3.40 16.88 -8.32
C ASP A 94 3.34 16.05 -9.61
N LEU A 95 2.96 16.70 -10.70
CA LEU A 95 2.79 16.09 -12.02
C LEU A 95 3.99 16.34 -12.95
N SER A 96 5.09 16.87 -12.46
CA SER A 96 6.28 17.22 -13.26
C SER A 96 6.84 16.01 -14.04
N TYR A 97 6.84 14.82 -13.44
CA TYR A 97 7.25 13.59 -14.12
C TYR A 97 6.27 13.20 -15.22
N VAL A 98 4.95 13.32 -14.99
CA VAL A 98 3.92 13.04 -16.00
C VAL A 98 4.06 14.00 -17.19
N GLU A 99 4.27 15.30 -16.91
CA GLU A 99 4.50 16.31 -17.93
C GLU A 99 5.75 16.02 -18.75
N SER A 100 6.87 15.70 -18.10
CA SER A 100 8.13 15.37 -18.75
C SER A 100 7.98 14.19 -19.72
N VAL A 101 7.31 13.12 -19.26
CA VAL A 101 7.04 11.93 -20.09
C VAL A 101 6.12 12.27 -21.25
N ALA A 102 5.04 13.03 -21.04
CA ALA A 102 4.12 13.44 -22.11
C ALA A 102 4.83 14.27 -23.19
N ARG A 103 5.74 15.18 -22.80
CA ARG A 103 6.59 15.94 -23.73
C ARG A 103 7.49 15.00 -24.55
N GLY A 104 8.14 14.03 -23.91
CA GLY A 104 9.01 13.06 -24.58
C GLY A 104 8.24 12.15 -25.56
N ILE A 105 7.00 11.80 -25.24
CA ILE A 105 6.12 11.02 -26.12
C ILE A 105 5.76 11.79 -27.37
N ALA A 106 5.44 13.09 -27.27
CA ALA A 106 4.89 13.91 -28.35
C ALA A 106 5.71 13.86 -29.63
N GLY A 107 7.03 14.02 -29.53
CA GLY A 107 7.95 14.02 -30.67
C GLY A 107 8.14 12.66 -31.38
N SER A 108 7.59 11.58 -30.79
CA SER A 108 7.77 10.22 -31.27
C SER A 108 6.48 9.58 -31.81
N ILE A 109 5.39 10.37 -31.92
CA ILE A 109 4.10 9.91 -32.46
C ILE A 109 4.08 10.04 -34.00
N HIS A 110 4.41 8.95 -34.70
CA HIS A 110 4.36 8.87 -36.15
C HIS A 110 3.28 7.92 -36.70
N SER A 111 2.57 7.25 -35.83
CA SER A 111 1.42 6.38 -36.10
C SER A 111 0.47 6.41 -34.90
N TYR A 112 -0.76 5.92 -35.08
CA TYR A 112 -1.76 5.95 -34.03
C TYR A 112 -1.29 5.26 -32.75
N LYS A 113 -1.37 6.00 -31.65
CA LYS A 113 -1.00 5.59 -30.29
C LYS A 113 -2.14 5.84 -29.31
N VAL A 114 -2.25 5.00 -28.30
CA VAL A 114 -3.04 5.29 -27.08
C VAL A 114 -2.08 5.60 -25.95
N VAL A 115 -2.11 6.82 -25.44
CA VAL A 115 -1.35 7.25 -24.27
C VAL A 115 -2.23 7.08 -23.05
N VAL A 116 -1.83 6.22 -22.14
CA VAL A 116 -2.65 5.80 -21.00
C VAL A 116 -2.03 6.30 -19.72
N GLU A 117 -2.76 7.12 -19.00
CA GLU A 117 -2.40 7.51 -17.65
C GLU A 117 -2.78 6.37 -16.69
N LYS A 118 -1.77 5.81 -16.01
CA LYS A 118 -1.92 4.73 -15.04
C LYS A 118 -1.54 5.14 -13.62
N SER A 119 -0.72 6.18 -13.46
CA SER A 119 -0.38 6.76 -12.16
C SER A 119 -1.64 7.30 -11.46
N THR A 120 -1.61 7.38 -10.14
CA THR A 120 -2.70 8.04 -9.41
C THR A 120 -2.54 9.56 -9.51
N VAL A 121 -3.46 10.21 -10.19
CA VAL A 121 -3.40 11.62 -10.59
C VAL A 121 -4.72 12.35 -10.31
N PRO A 122 -4.71 13.68 -10.13
CA PRO A 122 -5.91 14.49 -10.04
C PRO A 122 -6.82 14.35 -11.28
N VAL A 123 -8.12 14.58 -11.08
CA VAL A 123 -9.09 14.66 -12.18
C VAL A 123 -8.67 15.75 -13.16
N TYR A 124 -8.88 15.53 -14.46
CA TYR A 124 -8.44 16.33 -15.62
C TYR A 124 -7.00 16.09 -16.08
N THR A 125 -6.22 15.24 -15.47
CA THR A 125 -4.83 14.96 -15.90
C THR A 125 -4.77 14.40 -17.32
N SER A 126 -5.70 13.54 -17.73
CA SER A 126 -5.80 13.06 -19.11
C SER A 126 -5.98 14.20 -20.12
N ASN A 127 -6.80 15.21 -19.81
CA ASN A 127 -6.95 16.39 -20.65
C ASN A 127 -5.67 17.23 -20.69
N TRP A 128 -4.95 17.26 -19.59
CA TRP A 128 -3.68 17.98 -19.47
C TRP A 128 -2.59 17.30 -20.30
N ILE A 129 -2.47 15.97 -20.20
CA ILE A 129 -1.59 15.17 -21.08
C ILE A 129 -1.90 15.43 -22.55
N ARG A 130 -3.18 15.40 -22.94
CA ARG A 130 -3.61 15.73 -24.30
C ARG A 130 -3.11 17.11 -24.74
N THR A 131 -3.26 18.11 -23.90
CA THR A 131 -2.81 19.48 -24.18
C THR A 131 -1.30 19.56 -24.36
N ILE A 132 -0.53 18.85 -23.52
CA ILE A 132 0.93 18.79 -23.62
C ILE A 132 1.35 18.13 -24.94
N LEU A 133 0.74 17.01 -25.32
CA LEU A 133 1.02 16.33 -26.59
C LEU A 133 0.79 17.26 -27.79
N LEU A 134 -0.37 17.95 -27.84
CA LEU A 134 -0.69 18.88 -28.90
C LEU A 134 0.29 20.06 -28.97
N ARG A 135 0.62 20.67 -27.83
CA ARG A 135 1.55 21.80 -27.76
C ARG A 135 2.97 21.44 -28.17
N ASN A 136 3.35 20.16 -28.08
CA ASN A 136 4.65 19.66 -28.48
C ASN A 136 4.63 18.96 -29.85
N GLY A 137 3.60 19.24 -30.69
CA GLY A 137 3.57 18.89 -32.10
C GLY A 137 3.02 17.49 -32.45
N ALA A 138 2.43 16.78 -31.48
CA ALA A 138 1.78 15.51 -31.80
C ALA A 138 0.52 15.73 -32.65
N PRO A 139 0.36 15.04 -33.80
CA PRO A 139 -0.82 15.18 -34.65
C PRO A 139 -2.08 14.66 -33.94
N PRO A 140 -3.16 15.46 -33.83
CA PRO A 140 -4.34 15.11 -33.03
C PRO A 140 -5.07 13.85 -33.49
N GLU A 141 -4.94 13.47 -34.77
CA GLU A 141 -5.54 12.26 -35.35
C GLU A 141 -4.74 11.01 -35.05
N LEU A 142 -3.47 11.14 -34.65
CA LEU A 142 -2.55 10.01 -34.38
C LEU A 142 -2.50 9.59 -32.92
N PHE A 143 -3.28 10.20 -32.03
CA PHE A 143 -3.32 9.73 -30.66
C PHE A 143 -4.68 9.91 -29.99
N ASP A 144 -4.92 9.08 -29.00
CA ASP A 144 -5.91 9.29 -27.96
C ASP A 144 -5.24 9.22 -26.59
N VAL A 145 -5.84 9.90 -25.60
CA VAL A 145 -5.43 9.82 -24.19
C VAL A 145 -6.52 9.12 -23.41
N ALA A 146 -6.11 8.26 -22.49
CA ALA A 146 -7.02 7.50 -21.64
C ALA A 146 -6.52 7.47 -20.20
N SER A 147 -7.39 7.14 -19.26
CA SER A 147 -7.06 6.81 -17.89
C SER A 147 -7.35 5.33 -17.61
N ASN A 148 -6.39 4.65 -16.99
CA ASN A 148 -6.54 3.26 -16.55
C ASN A 148 -5.97 3.14 -15.14
N PRO A 149 -6.73 3.56 -14.14
CA PRO A 149 -6.27 3.53 -12.76
C PRO A 149 -5.95 2.10 -12.30
N GLU A 150 -4.98 1.99 -11.41
CA GLU A 150 -4.62 0.74 -10.75
C GLU A 150 -5.29 0.62 -9.37
N PHE A 151 -5.45 -0.61 -8.90
CA PHE A 151 -6.00 -0.92 -7.58
C PHE A 151 -5.12 -1.97 -6.87
N LEU A 152 -3.82 -1.86 -7.10
CA LEU A 152 -2.81 -2.79 -6.61
C LEU A 152 -2.52 -2.53 -5.13
N ARG A 153 -2.25 -3.60 -4.39
CA ARG A 153 -1.78 -3.54 -3.01
C ARG A 153 -0.34 -4.03 -2.97
N GLU A 154 0.56 -3.25 -2.43
CA GLU A 154 1.94 -3.67 -2.21
C GLU A 154 2.00 -5.01 -1.45
N GLY A 155 2.89 -5.91 -1.87
CA GLY A 155 3.00 -7.28 -1.37
C GLY A 155 2.06 -8.30 -2.04
N SER A 156 1.03 -7.84 -2.77
CA SER A 156 0.10 -8.70 -3.52
C SER A 156 -0.27 -8.14 -4.89
N ALA A 157 0.51 -7.20 -5.41
CA ALA A 157 0.18 -6.44 -6.60
C ALA A 157 0.10 -7.29 -7.89
N VAL A 158 0.93 -8.32 -8.02
CA VAL A 158 0.83 -9.28 -9.14
C VAL A 158 -0.51 -10.00 -9.11
N THR A 159 -0.92 -10.51 -7.95
CA THR A 159 -2.22 -11.16 -7.76
C THR A 159 -3.37 -10.20 -8.02
N ASP A 160 -3.29 -8.97 -7.50
CA ASP A 160 -4.32 -7.95 -7.71
C ASP A 160 -4.44 -7.53 -9.18
N PHE A 161 -3.35 -7.58 -9.95
CA PHE A 161 -3.37 -7.28 -11.39
C PHE A 161 -3.99 -8.41 -12.21
N LEU A 162 -3.62 -9.67 -11.91
CA LEU A 162 -4.05 -10.84 -12.69
C LEU A 162 -5.43 -11.35 -12.27
N PHE A 163 -5.85 -11.08 -11.03
CA PHE A 163 -7.16 -11.46 -10.46
C PHE A 163 -7.86 -10.23 -9.85
N PRO A 164 -8.11 -9.17 -10.64
CA PRO A 164 -8.66 -7.94 -10.11
C PRO A 164 -10.16 -8.08 -9.79
N ASP A 165 -10.64 -7.39 -8.75
CA ASP A 165 -12.07 -7.26 -8.48
C ASP A 165 -12.82 -6.56 -9.64
N ARG A 166 -12.15 -5.69 -10.40
CA ARG A 166 -12.61 -5.00 -11.62
C ARG A 166 -11.44 -4.38 -12.37
N ILE A 167 -11.62 -4.15 -13.66
CA ILE A 167 -10.74 -3.35 -14.52
C ILE A 167 -11.50 -2.09 -14.92
N VAL A 168 -10.90 -0.91 -14.76
CA VAL A 168 -11.51 0.37 -15.14
C VAL A 168 -10.71 0.98 -16.29
N ILE A 169 -11.38 1.29 -17.40
CA ILE A 169 -10.82 2.04 -18.51
C ILE A 169 -11.64 3.29 -18.77
N GLY A 170 -10.98 4.43 -18.73
CA GLY A 170 -11.55 5.74 -19.06
C GLY A 170 -11.08 6.17 -20.44
N ALA A 171 -11.97 6.15 -21.42
CA ALA A 171 -11.67 6.49 -22.80
C ALA A 171 -12.80 7.32 -23.42
N ASP A 172 -12.42 8.44 -24.06
CA ASP A 172 -13.42 9.36 -24.63
C ASP A 172 -13.75 9.05 -26.11
N THR A 173 -13.06 8.06 -26.73
CA THR A 173 -13.32 7.59 -28.09
C THR A 173 -13.49 6.08 -28.14
N ALA A 174 -14.38 5.59 -29.00
CA ALA A 174 -14.62 4.15 -29.18
C ALA A 174 -13.36 3.39 -29.64
N ARG A 175 -12.53 3.98 -30.50
CA ARG A 175 -11.27 3.35 -30.95
C ARG A 175 -10.29 3.19 -29.79
N CYS A 176 -10.20 4.17 -28.89
CA CYS A 176 -9.37 4.10 -27.71
C CYS A 176 -9.85 3.01 -26.75
N ALA A 177 -11.15 2.98 -26.44
CA ALA A 177 -11.77 1.96 -25.59
C ALA A 177 -11.50 0.54 -26.14
N THR A 178 -11.63 0.34 -27.47
CA THR A 178 -11.35 -0.96 -28.10
C THR A 178 -9.90 -1.40 -27.90
N VAL A 179 -8.93 -0.50 -28.13
CA VAL A 179 -7.51 -0.84 -27.95
C VAL A 179 -7.18 -1.19 -26.50
N LEU A 180 -7.76 -0.46 -25.53
CA LEU A 180 -7.55 -0.75 -24.11
C LEU A 180 -8.23 -2.05 -23.68
N ARG A 181 -9.43 -2.34 -24.19
CA ARG A 181 -10.11 -3.63 -23.95
C ARG A 181 -9.25 -4.79 -24.42
N ASP A 182 -8.62 -4.66 -25.59
CA ASP A 182 -7.73 -5.68 -26.16
C ASP A 182 -6.50 -5.95 -25.25
N CYS A 183 -6.00 -4.94 -24.51
CA CYS A 183 -4.92 -5.15 -23.55
C CYS A 183 -5.31 -6.10 -22.41
N TYR A 184 -6.58 -6.10 -22.02
CA TYR A 184 -7.11 -6.90 -20.92
C TYR A 184 -7.95 -8.10 -21.37
N LEU A 185 -8.04 -8.35 -22.66
CA LEU A 185 -8.86 -9.44 -23.22
C LEU A 185 -8.57 -10.81 -22.61
N PRO A 186 -7.31 -11.21 -22.30
CA PRO A 186 -7.05 -12.50 -21.68
C PRO A 186 -7.68 -12.64 -20.28
N LEU A 187 -7.84 -11.55 -19.53
CA LEU A 187 -8.50 -11.54 -18.23
C LEU A 187 -10.02 -11.51 -18.36
N VAL A 188 -10.55 -10.51 -19.07
CA VAL A 188 -12.01 -10.33 -19.18
C VAL A 188 -12.68 -11.42 -20.00
N GLY A 189 -11.96 -12.02 -20.94
CA GLY A 189 -12.41 -13.21 -21.70
C GLY A 189 -12.15 -14.54 -21.00
N GLY A 190 -11.46 -14.55 -19.86
CA GLY A 190 -11.20 -15.73 -19.06
C GLY A 190 -10.12 -16.67 -19.56
N SER A 191 -9.52 -16.41 -20.72
CA SER A 191 -8.53 -17.33 -21.32
C SER A 191 -7.23 -17.46 -20.53
N TYR A 192 -6.84 -16.43 -19.80
CA TYR A 192 -5.68 -16.47 -18.90
C TYR A 192 -5.82 -17.56 -17.83
N TYR A 193 -7.01 -17.69 -17.23
CA TYR A 193 -7.25 -18.59 -16.10
C TYR A 193 -7.28 -20.07 -16.48
N LEU A 194 -7.37 -20.35 -17.79
CA LEU A 194 -7.33 -21.71 -18.32
C LEU A 194 -5.93 -22.13 -18.80
N ARG A 195 -4.96 -21.21 -18.75
CA ARG A 195 -3.61 -21.43 -19.28
C ARG A 195 -2.77 -22.25 -18.31
N PRO A 196 -2.10 -23.34 -18.77
CA PRO A 196 -1.11 -24.05 -17.98
C PRO A 196 0.02 -23.11 -17.54
N GLY A 197 0.42 -23.17 -16.26
CA GLY A 197 1.47 -22.31 -15.68
C GLY A 197 1.07 -20.87 -15.40
N ALA A 198 -0.21 -20.54 -15.45
CA ALA A 198 -0.72 -19.28 -14.91
C ALA A 198 -0.44 -19.18 -13.40
N ILE A 199 -0.35 -17.96 -12.90
CA ILE A 199 -0.26 -17.72 -11.45
C ILE A 199 -1.50 -18.32 -10.78
N PRO A 200 -1.38 -18.98 -9.60
CA PRO A 200 -2.50 -19.62 -8.92
C PRO A 200 -3.64 -18.65 -8.63
N THR A 201 -4.86 -19.06 -8.95
CA THR A 201 -6.07 -18.27 -8.67
C THR A 201 -6.36 -18.22 -7.18
N PRO A 202 -6.48 -17.03 -6.56
CA PRO A 202 -6.94 -16.92 -5.18
C PRO A 202 -8.37 -17.43 -4.99
N ASP A 203 -8.68 -18.08 -3.86
CA ASP A 203 -9.99 -18.67 -3.55
C ASP A 203 -11.20 -17.71 -3.69
N ARG A 204 -10.95 -16.40 -3.59
CA ARG A 204 -11.97 -15.34 -3.62
C ARG A 204 -11.93 -14.50 -4.90
N ALA A 205 -11.17 -14.89 -5.90
CA ALA A 205 -11.07 -14.13 -7.14
C ALA A 205 -12.37 -14.22 -7.95
N GLN A 206 -12.82 -13.09 -8.45
CA GLN A 206 -13.89 -13.04 -9.45
C GLN A 206 -13.25 -13.22 -10.83
N VAL A 207 -13.42 -14.39 -11.42
CA VAL A 207 -12.84 -14.72 -12.72
C VAL A 207 -13.91 -15.17 -13.71
N PRO A 208 -14.05 -14.52 -14.87
CA PRO A 208 -13.34 -13.30 -15.31
C PRO A 208 -13.84 -12.01 -14.61
N PRO A 209 -12.95 -11.01 -14.42
CA PRO A 209 -13.34 -9.77 -13.78
C PRO A 209 -14.24 -8.91 -14.68
N PRO A 210 -15.15 -8.08 -14.11
CA PRO A 210 -15.90 -7.09 -14.88
C PRO A 210 -14.95 -5.99 -15.42
N LEU A 211 -15.19 -5.59 -16.67
CA LEU A 211 -14.58 -4.42 -17.29
C LEU A 211 -15.56 -3.25 -17.21
N ILE A 212 -15.13 -2.15 -16.59
CA ILE A 212 -15.90 -0.93 -16.44
C ILE A 212 -15.34 0.09 -17.44
N GLU A 213 -16.12 0.39 -18.48
CA GLU A 213 -15.80 1.42 -19.47
C GLU A 213 -16.51 2.72 -19.09
N THR A 214 -15.74 3.81 -19.05
CA THR A 214 -16.25 5.13 -18.64
C THR A 214 -15.43 6.25 -19.28
N THR A 215 -15.71 7.51 -18.94
CA THR A 215 -14.90 8.66 -19.37
C THR A 215 -13.57 8.70 -18.60
N ALA A 216 -12.54 9.33 -19.18
CA ALA A 216 -11.26 9.52 -18.52
C ALA A 216 -11.40 10.19 -17.15
N LYS A 217 -12.20 11.26 -17.05
CA LYS A 217 -12.47 11.97 -15.78
C LYS A 217 -13.11 11.09 -14.72
N SER A 218 -14.08 10.25 -15.11
CA SER A 218 -14.72 9.33 -14.18
C SER A 218 -13.75 8.25 -13.70
N ALA A 219 -12.86 7.74 -14.57
CA ALA A 219 -11.86 6.76 -14.21
C ALA A 219 -10.84 7.33 -13.19
N GLU A 220 -10.35 8.56 -13.42
CA GLU A 220 -9.49 9.28 -12.49
C GLU A 220 -10.17 9.45 -11.12
N LEU A 221 -11.44 9.88 -11.10
CA LEU A 221 -12.20 10.06 -9.86
C LEU A 221 -12.48 8.75 -9.13
N ILE A 222 -12.73 7.66 -9.85
CA ILE A 222 -12.98 6.31 -9.26
C ILE A 222 -11.79 5.89 -8.39
N LYS A 223 -10.54 6.18 -8.80
CA LYS A 223 -9.35 5.84 -8.01
C LYS A 223 -9.34 6.58 -6.69
N HIS A 224 -9.48 7.91 -6.72
CA HIS A 224 -9.50 8.74 -5.51
C HIS A 224 -10.65 8.37 -4.57
N ALA A 225 -11.86 8.24 -5.10
CA ALA A 225 -13.04 7.85 -4.32
C ALA A 225 -12.87 6.46 -3.68
N SER A 226 -12.30 5.49 -4.41
CA SER A 226 -12.04 4.16 -3.86
C SER A 226 -11.06 4.20 -2.70
N ASN A 227 -9.92 4.86 -2.86
CA ASN A 227 -8.89 4.93 -1.82
C ASN A 227 -9.38 5.72 -0.59
N ALA A 228 -10.12 6.82 -0.81
CA ALA A 228 -10.74 7.59 0.27
C ALA A 228 -11.77 6.76 1.05
N PHE A 229 -12.60 5.99 0.37
CA PHE A 229 -13.58 5.12 1.02
C PHE A 229 -12.91 4.01 1.85
N LEU A 230 -11.86 3.38 1.33
CA LEU A 230 -11.11 2.35 2.05
C LEU A 230 -10.43 2.93 3.30
N ALA A 231 -9.79 4.09 3.19
CA ALA A 231 -9.21 4.79 4.33
C ALA A 231 -10.27 5.21 5.36
N MET A 232 -11.45 5.66 4.90
CA MET A 232 -12.59 5.95 5.77
C MET A 232 -13.03 4.72 6.55
N LYS A 233 -13.11 3.53 5.94
CA LYS A 233 -13.46 2.30 6.68
C LYS A 233 -12.48 2.02 7.81
N ILE A 234 -11.18 2.24 7.61
CA ILE A 234 -10.16 2.06 8.65
C ILE A 234 -10.33 3.12 9.75
N SER A 235 -10.49 4.40 9.39
CA SER A 235 -10.71 5.46 10.38
C SER A 235 -12.01 5.26 11.13
N TYR A 236 -13.08 4.84 10.46
CA TYR A 236 -14.37 4.53 11.09
C TYR A 236 -14.23 3.43 12.15
N ILE A 237 -13.62 2.30 11.81
CA ILE A 237 -13.48 1.21 12.80
C ILE A 237 -12.52 1.56 13.93
N ASN A 238 -11.53 2.42 13.70
CA ASN A 238 -10.66 2.96 14.72
C ASN A 238 -11.43 3.87 15.70
N ALA A 239 -12.35 4.71 15.20
CA ALA A 239 -13.24 5.50 16.05
C ALA A 239 -14.17 4.59 16.85
N VAL A 240 -14.76 3.55 16.25
CA VAL A 240 -15.57 2.54 16.93
C VAL A 240 -14.75 1.79 17.99
N ALA A 241 -13.50 1.44 17.72
CA ALA A 241 -12.60 0.81 18.70
C ALA A 241 -12.43 1.68 19.96
N SER A 242 -12.35 3.00 19.77
CA SER A 242 -12.26 3.94 20.90
C SER A 242 -13.53 3.94 21.77
N VAL A 243 -14.71 3.85 21.13
CA VAL A 243 -15.98 3.68 21.85
C VAL A 243 -16.02 2.35 22.60
N CYS A 244 -15.60 1.26 21.95
CA CYS A 244 -15.54 -0.06 22.59
C CYS A 244 -14.68 -0.03 23.86
N GLU A 245 -13.52 0.59 23.84
CA GLU A 245 -12.65 0.73 25.02
C GLU A 245 -13.35 1.48 26.15
N SER A 246 -14.09 2.55 25.85
CA SER A 246 -14.77 3.36 26.89
C SER A 246 -15.98 2.67 27.52
N VAL A 247 -16.64 1.76 26.80
CA VAL A 247 -17.83 1.05 27.30
C VAL A 247 -17.57 -0.41 27.69
N GLY A 248 -16.30 -0.89 27.54
CA GLY A 248 -15.93 -2.27 27.86
C GLY A 248 -16.36 -3.29 26.80
N ALA A 249 -16.69 -2.86 25.58
CA ALA A 249 -17.03 -3.74 24.46
C ALA A 249 -15.78 -4.30 23.76
N ASN A 250 -15.95 -5.33 22.95
CA ASN A 250 -14.89 -5.92 22.13
C ASN A 250 -15.10 -5.57 20.65
N VAL A 251 -14.19 -4.77 20.09
CA VAL A 251 -14.27 -4.31 18.69
C VAL A 251 -14.28 -5.45 17.68
N GLU A 252 -13.60 -6.57 17.94
CA GLU A 252 -13.59 -7.73 17.01
C GLU A 252 -14.98 -8.36 16.89
N GLN A 253 -15.75 -8.36 18.00
CA GLN A 253 -17.15 -8.81 17.98
C GLN A 253 -18.03 -7.83 17.22
N VAL A 254 -17.81 -6.52 17.40
CA VAL A 254 -18.51 -5.47 16.65
C VAL A 254 -18.19 -5.57 15.16
N VAL A 255 -16.92 -5.70 14.80
CA VAL A 255 -16.46 -5.90 13.40
C VAL A 255 -17.14 -7.12 12.77
N ARG A 256 -17.18 -8.24 13.50
CA ARG A 256 -17.85 -9.46 13.01
C ARG A 256 -19.33 -9.21 12.78
N GLY A 257 -19.99 -8.53 13.71
CA GLY A 257 -21.41 -8.20 13.57
C GLY A 257 -21.72 -7.31 12.38
N ILE A 258 -21.07 -6.13 12.29
CA ILE A 258 -21.32 -5.19 11.19
C ILE A 258 -20.78 -5.69 9.85
N GLY A 259 -19.65 -6.40 9.85
CA GLY A 259 -19.01 -6.91 8.63
C GLY A 259 -19.77 -8.09 8.00
N SER A 260 -20.68 -8.74 8.73
CA SER A 260 -21.58 -9.78 8.21
C SER A 260 -22.71 -9.21 7.34
N ASP A 261 -23.01 -7.92 7.45
CA ASP A 261 -23.94 -7.25 6.55
C ASP A 261 -23.27 -7.07 5.18
N SER A 262 -23.86 -7.66 4.13
CA SER A 262 -23.34 -7.61 2.76
C SER A 262 -23.19 -6.18 2.20
N ARG A 263 -23.97 -5.22 2.72
CA ARG A 263 -23.90 -3.81 2.36
C ARG A 263 -22.64 -3.12 2.91
N ILE A 264 -22.04 -3.65 3.98
CA ILE A 264 -20.84 -3.14 4.64
C ILE A 264 -19.62 -3.96 4.25
N GLY A 265 -19.69 -5.27 4.41
CA GLY A 265 -18.62 -6.23 4.17
C GLY A 265 -17.45 -6.13 5.15
N PRO A 266 -16.69 -7.21 5.39
CA PRO A 266 -15.69 -7.28 6.45
C PRO A 266 -14.35 -6.63 6.09
N ARG A 267 -14.06 -6.40 4.79
CA ARG A 267 -12.77 -5.89 4.33
C ARG A 267 -12.55 -4.44 4.81
N PHE A 268 -11.32 -4.13 5.24
CA PHE A 268 -10.89 -2.82 5.76
C PHE A 268 -11.53 -2.39 7.09
N LEU A 269 -12.15 -3.32 7.82
CA LEU A 269 -12.65 -3.11 9.18
C LEU A 269 -11.69 -3.71 10.22
N ARG A 270 -10.40 -3.44 10.11
CA ARG A 270 -9.39 -3.87 11.09
C ARG A 270 -8.90 -2.68 11.89
N PRO A 271 -9.24 -2.60 13.20
CA PRO A 271 -8.74 -1.54 14.05
C PRO A 271 -7.25 -1.72 14.34
N GLY A 272 -6.55 -0.61 14.58
CA GLY A 272 -5.12 -0.65 14.86
C GLY A 272 -4.52 0.74 15.02
N ILE A 273 -3.21 0.86 14.77
CA ILE A 273 -2.45 2.12 14.90
C ILE A 273 -2.65 3.09 13.72
N GLY A 274 -3.56 2.79 12.82
CA GLY A 274 -3.83 3.58 11.64
C GLY A 274 -3.24 3.00 10.36
N TYR A 275 -3.56 3.66 9.23
CA TYR A 275 -3.01 3.35 7.91
C TYR A 275 -1.80 4.24 7.60
N GLY A 276 -0.96 3.75 6.69
CA GLY A 276 0.18 4.44 6.11
C GLY A 276 0.40 3.99 4.67
N GLY A 277 1.65 3.95 4.25
CA GLY A 277 2.05 3.57 2.90
C GLY A 277 1.99 4.73 1.91
N SER A 278 2.44 4.46 0.71
CA SER A 278 2.58 5.45 -0.37
C SER A 278 1.25 5.96 -0.96
N CYS A 279 0.13 5.23 -0.73
CA CYS A 279 -1.12 5.48 -1.43
C CYS A 279 -2.12 6.30 -0.60
N PHE A 280 -2.62 5.77 0.53
CA PHE A 280 -3.72 6.40 1.25
C PHE A 280 -3.43 7.83 1.71
N PRO A 281 -2.31 8.14 2.40
CA PRO A 281 -2.05 9.51 2.86
C PRO A 281 -2.01 10.50 1.69
N LYS A 282 -1.27 10.15 0.64
CA LYS A 282 -1.12 10.97 -0.56
C LYS A 282 -2.46 11.17 -1.30
N ASP A 283 -3.20 10.09 -1.55
CA ASP A 283 -4.40 10.12 -2.38
C ASP A 283 -5.56 10.85 -1.69
N LEU A 284 -5.69 10.74 -0.35
CA LEU A 284 -6.65 11.52 0.41
C LEU A 284 -6.33 13.02 0.34
N THR A 285 -5.05 13.38 0.50
CA THR A 285 -4.61 14.77 0.43
C THR A 285 -4.84 15.35 -0.96
N ALA A 286 -4.51 14.59 -2.02
CA ALA A 286 -4.77 14.98 -3.40
C ALA A 286 -6.28 15.12 -3.68
N PHE A 287 -7.10 14.18 -3.20
CA PHE A 287 -8.56 14.28 -3.40
C PHE A 287 -9.17 15.46 -2.65
N ARG A 288 -8.69 15.77 -1.46
CA ARG A 288 -9.06 16.97 -0.72
C ARG A 288 -8.71 18.25 -1.48
N ALA A 289 -7.52 18.30 -2.11
CA ALA A 289 -7.13 19.43 -2.95
C ALA A 289 -8.07 19.59 -4.15
N VAL A 290 -8.33 18.50 -4.90
CA VAL A 290 -9.28 18.50 -6.02
C VAL A 290 -10.68 18.95 -5.60
N ALA A 291 -11.20 18.48 -4.46
CA ALA A 291 -12.50 18.90 -3.95
C ALA A 291 -12.53 20.40 -3.66
N ARG A 292 -11.48 20.92 -2.99
CA ARG A 292 -11.36 22.34 -2.65
C ARG A 292 -11.27 23.23 -3.89
N GLU A 293 -10.47 22.87 -4.88
CA GLU A 293 -10.33 23.58 -6.16
C GLU A 293 -11.64 23.59 -6.94
N SER A 294 -12.45 22.53 -6.79
CA SER A 294 -13.79 22.43 -7.39
C SER A 294 -14.89 23.16 -6.59
N GLY A 295 -14.53 23.86 -5.51
CA GLY A 295 -15.48 24.56 -4.64
C GLY A 295 -16.30 23.63 -3.74
N CYS A 296 -15.92 22.37 -3.61
CA CYS A 296 -16.60 21.38 -2.78
C CYS A 296 -15.94 21.27 -1.39
N ASP A 297 -16.67 21.57 -0.31
CA ASP A 297 -16.21 21.38 1.08
C ASP A 297 -16.39 19.92 1.52
N PHE A 298 -15.40 19.08 1.29
CA PHE A 298 -15.46 17.65 1.59
C PHE A 298 -14.86 17.34 2.96
N ARG A 299 -15.48 17.84 4.04
CA ARG A 299 -15.02 17.72 5.44
C ARG A 299 -14.80 16.26 5.91
N LEU A 300 -15.50 15.31 5.30
CA LEU A 300 -15.31 13.90 5.66
C LEU A 300 -13.86 13.44 5.47
N LEU A 301 -13.16 13.95 4.44
CA LEU A 301 -11.76 13.61 4.21
C LEU A 301 -10.84 14.15 5.32
N ASP A 302 -11.10 15.37 5.79
CA ASP A 302 -10.35 15.96 6.90
C ASP A 302 -10.52 15.12 8.18
N GLU A 303 -11.75 14.68 8.43
CA GLU A 303 -12.06 13.85 9.61
C GLU A 303 -11.41 12.47 9.54
N VAL A 304 -11.38 11.83 8.37
CA VAL A 304 -10.70 10.55 8.13
C VAL A 304 -9.20 10.66 8.43
N ILE A 305 -8.56 11.73 7.96
CA ILE A 305 -7.13 12.00 8.22
C ILE A 305 -6.90 12.25 9.73
N ARG A 306 -7.72 13.08 10.36
CA ARG A 306 -7.61 13.42 11.78
C ARG A 306 -7.71 12.18 12.68
N ILE A 307 -8.71 11.33 12.45
CA ILE A 307 -8.88 10.08 13.21
C ILE A 307 -7.65 9.18 13.04
N ASN A 308 -7.10 9.09 11.83
CA ASN A 308 -5.91 8.27 11.56
C ASN A 308 -4.68 8.77 12.35
N GLU A 309 -4.49 10.07 12.44
CA GLU A 309 -3.39 10.68 13.20
C GLU A 309 -3.56 10.45 14.72
N GLU A 310 -4.79 10.56 15.22
CA GLU A 310 -5.09 10.33 16.64
C GLU A 310 -4.82 8.89 17.09
N GLN A 311 -4.93 7.90 16.19
CA GLN A 311 -4.67 6.50 16.57
C GLN A 311 -3.24 6.27 17.06
N ARG A 312 -2.26 6.93 16.46
CA ARG A 312 -0.86 6.88 16.90
C ARG A 312 -0.71 7.39 18.35
N GLN A 313 -1.40 8.50 18.66
CA GLN A 313 -1.38 9.07 20.00
C GLN A 313 -2.08 8.18 21.04
N ARG A 314 -3.19 7.54 20.64
CA ARG A 314 -3.90 6.57 21.51
C ARG A 314 -3.01 5.38 21.84
N PHE A 315 -2.31 4.82 20.85
CA PHE A 315 -1.38 3.72 21.08
C PHE A 315 -0.23 4.15 22.01
N LEU A 316 0.38 5.30 21.78
CA LEU A 316 1.41 5.85 22.66
C LEU A 316 0.88 6.09 24.09
N GLY A 317 -0.39 6.50 24.22
CA GLY A 317 -1.07 6.60 25.52
C GLY A 317 -1.12 5.27 26.26
N LYS A 318 -1.42 4.15 25.55
CA LYS A 318 -1.38 2.80 26.15
C LYS A 318 0.02 2.41 26.61
N VAL A 319 1.06 2.71 25.80
CA VAL A 319 2.46 2.45 26.18
C VAL A 319 2.84 3.23 27.44
N ARG A 320 2.50 4.52 27.50
CA ARG A 320 2.76 5.37 28.69
C ARG A 320 2.03 4.86 29.93
N LYS A 321 0.77 4.45 29.78
CA LYS A 321 -0.03 3.88 30.87
C LYS A 321 0.57 2.57 31.40
N ALA A 322 1.03 1.70 30.52
CA ALA A 322 1.59 0.40 30.89
C ALA A 322 2.96 0.51 31.58
N LEU A 323 3.78 1.48 31.21
CA LEU A 323 5.19 1.56 31.63
C LEU A 323 5.51 2.71 32.58
N TRP A 324 4.61 3.68 32.75
CA TRP A 324 4.72 4.88 33.61
C TRP A 324 5.90 5.80 33.24
N ILE A 325 7.14 5.30 33.35
CA ILE A 325 8.36 6.04 33.02
C ILE A 325 8.98 5.39 31.79
N LEU A 326 9.05 6.15 30.70
CA LEU A 326 9.59 5.67 29.42
C LEU A 326 11.11 5.84 29.30
N LYS A 327 11.66 6.89 29.92
CA LYS A 327 13.10 7.18 29.88
C LYS A 327 13.94 6.00 30.37
N GLY A 328 14.81 5.50 29.51
CA GLY A 328 15.72 4.38 29.80
C GLY A 328 15.09 2.98 29.65
N LYS A 329 13.78 2.89 29.36
CA LYS A 329 13.12 1.59 29.08
C LYS A 329 13.65 0.98 27.79
N ARG A 330 13.86 -0.36 27.81
CA ARG A 330 14.18 -1.17 26.65
C ARG A 330 12.88 -1.74 26.08
N LEU A 331 12.54 -1.35 24.86
CA LEU A 331 11.32 -1.81 24.19
C LEU A 331 11.69 -2.69 23.01
N ALA A 332 11.03 -3.84 22.91
CA ALA A 332 11.03 -4.64 21.69
C ALA A 332 9.95 -4.11 20.76
N VAL A 333 10.25 -3.95 19.48
CA VAL A 333 9.30 -3.53 18.44
C VAL A 333 9.29 -4.59 17.34
N LEU A 334 8.12 -5.14 17.06
CA LEU A 334 7.89 -6.03 15.94
C LEU A 334 7.12 -5.31 14.84
N GLY A 335 7.78 -5.14 13.70
CA GLY A 335 7.24 -4.48 12.52
C GLY A 335 7.56 -2.99 12.43
N LEU A 336 8.08 -2.61 11.27
CA LEU A 336 8.48 -1.24 10.91
C LEU A 336 7.83 -0.79 9.60
N ALA A 337 7.54 -1.73 8.68
CA ALA A 337 6.73 -1.47 7.49
C ALA A 337 5.32 -0.99 7.88
N PHE A 338 4.64 -0.27 6.99
CA PHE A 338 3.29 0.23 7.28
C PHE A 338 2.24 -0.88 7.40
N LYS A 339 2.50 -2.07 6.82
CA LYS A 339 1.72 -3.32 6.92
C LYS A 339 2.62 -4.53 6.70
N GLY A 340 2.13 -5.73 6.98
CA GLY A 340 2.82 -6.99 6.65
C GLY A 340 2.92 -7.24 5.13
N GLY A 341 3.90 -8.07 4.73
CA GLY A 341 4.10 -8.47 3.34
C GLY A 341 4.75 -7.44 2.43
N THR A 342 5.33 -6.37 2.96
CA THR A 342 6.06 -5.34 2.20
C THR A 342 7.25 -4.79 2.99
N ASP A 343 8.23 -4.23 2.28
CA ASP A 343 9.36 -3.50 2.84
C ASP A 343 9.14 -1.97 2.85
N ASP A 344 7.92 -1.50 2.48
CA ASP A 344 7.61 -0.07 2.39
C ASP A 344 7.40 0.56 3.77
N VAL A 345 8.22 1.56 4.06
CA VAL A 345 8.21 2.32 5.32
C VAL A 345 7.64 3.74 5.17
N ARG A 346 7.24 4.14 3.96
CA ARG A 346 6.68 5.47 3.71
C ARG A 346 5.40 5.70 4.51
N GLU A 347 5.31 6.83 5.17
CA GLU A 347 4.16 7.17 6.03
C GLU A 347 3.80 6.05 7.04
N SER A 348 4.81 5.23 7.44
CA SER A 348 4.58 4.14 8.40
C SER A 348 4.18 4.68 9.77
N PRO A 349 3.00 4.32 10.30
CA PRO A 349 2.63 4.64 11.67
C PRO A 349 3.56 3.98 12.69
N ALA A 350 4.19 2.85 12.35
CA ALA A 350 5.17 2.18 13.19
C ALA A 350 6.42 3.05 13.38
N LEU A 351 6.99 3.60 12.29
CA LEU A 351 8.15 4.49 12.38
C LEU A 351 7.83 5.77 13.17
N ALA A 352 6.64 6.35 12.99
CA ALA A 352 6.22 7.52 13.75
C ALA A 352 6.15 7.23 15.26
N ILE A 353 5.66 6.04 15.66
CA ILE A 353 5.63 5.58 17.04
C ILE A 353 7.05 5.35 17.57
N VAL A 354 7.92 4.67 16.81
CA VAL A 354 9.33 4.45 17.17
C VAL A 354 10.03 5.78 17.42
N GLN A 355 9.91 6.74 16.52
CA GLN A 355 10.51 8.08 16.69
C GLN A 355 9.99 8.81 17.92
N ALA A 356 8.67 8.70 18.22
CA ALA A 356 8.10 9.31 19.41
C ALA A 356 8.67 8.70 20.69
N LEU A 357 8.79 7.38 20.76
CA LEU A 357 9.35 6.66 21.92
C LEU A 357 10.86 6.95 22.11
N LEU A 358 11.62 7.09 21.04
CA LEU A 358 13.02 7.53 21.09
C LEU A 358 13.13 8.95 21.66
N ARG A 359 12.26 9.89 21.24
CA ARG A 359 12.19 11.25 21.83
C ARG A 359 11.87 11.23 23.33
N GLU A 360 11.07 10.27 23.80
CA GLU A 360 10.76 10.06 25.21
C GLU A 360 11.89 9.32 25.98
N GLY A 361 13.00 9.01 25.31
CA GLY A 361 14.20 8.45 25.93
C GLY A 361 14.23 6.93 26.06
N CYS A 362 13.38 6.22 25.33
CA CYS A 362 13.43 4.76 25.24
C CYS A 362 14.68 4.28 24.49
N ARG A 363 15.07 3.02 24.72
CA ARG A 363 15.97 2.24 23.87
C ARG A 363 15.11 1.21 23.14
N ILE A 364 15.26 1.08 21.83
CA ILE A 364 14.43 0.24 21.00
C ILE A 364 15.26 -0.83 20.32
N VAL A 365 14.81 -2.05 20.42
CA VAL A 365 15.31 -3.18 19.62
C VAL A 365 14.19 -3.61 18.70
N ALA A 366 14.34 -3.32 17.41
CA ALA A 366 13.30 -3.57 16.42
C ALA A 366 13.62 -4.82 15.59
N TYR A 367 12.59 -5.50 15.15
CA TYR A 367 12.68 -6.55 14.16
C TYR A 367 11.54 -6.38 13.13
N ASP A 368 11.92 -6.44 11.87
CA ASP A 368 11.01 -6.51 10.73
C ASP A 368 11.61 -7.45 9.68
N PRO A 369 10.85 -8.38 9.09
CA PRO A 369 11.36 -9.34 8.11
C PRO A 369 11.96 -8.73 6.85
N ALA A 370 11.49 -7.52 6.44
CA ALA A 370 11.86 -6.92 5.17
C ALA A 370 12.26 -5.43 5.25
N ALA A 371 11.78 -4.70 6.25
CA ALA A 371 11.88 -3.23 6.27
C ALA A 371 13.00 -2.68 7.17
N ALA A 372 13.82 -3.54 7.81
CA ALA A 372 14.83 -3.11 8.78
C ALA A 372 15.87 -2.16 8.16
N ASP A 373 16.41 -2.47 6.99
CA ASP A 373 17.44 -1.66 6.33
C ASP A 373 16.89 -0.28 5.92
N ARG A 374 15.68 -0.23 5.35
CA ARG A 374 15.03 1.03 4.98
C ARG A 374 14.68 1.89 6.19
N ALA A 375 14.29 1.27 7.30
CA ALA A 375 14.05 1.98 8.55
C ALA A 375 15.34 2.54 9.15
N ALA A 376 16.46 1.83 9.04
CA ALA A 376 17.77 2.28 9.49
C ALA A 376 18.26 3.53 8.73
N GLU A 377 17.96 3.63 7.43
CA GLU A 377 18.27 4.82 6.63
C GLU A 377 17.48 6.06 7.08
N LEU A 378 16.25 5.87 7.56
CA LEU A 378 15.35 6.97 7.94
C LEU A 378 15.50 7.42 9.41
N ILE A 379 15.94 6.52 10.30
CA ILE A 379 16.06 6.82 11.74
C ILE A 379 17.49 6.58 12.19
N MET A 380 18.31 7.63 12.15
CA MET A 380 19.70 7.61 12.62
C MET A 380 19.74 7.98 14.12
N ASP A 381 19.40 7.03 15.01
CA ASP A 381 19.47 7.19 16.47
C ASP A 381 20.16 5.96 17.08
N GLN A 382 21.25 6.19 17.85
CA GLN A 382 22.02 5.10 18.48
C GLN A 382 21.21 4.25 19.48
N ARG A 383 20.06 4.72 19.91
CA ARG A 383 19.15 3.99 20.81
C ARG A 383 18.22 3.05 20.07
N LEU A 384 18.20 3.07 18.73
CA LEU A 384 17.52 2.10 17.88
C LEU A 384 18.54 1.07 17.37
N THR A 385 18.27 -0.18 17.63
CA THR A 385 19.06 -1.31 17.13
C THR A 385 18.13 -2.34 16.49
N PHE A 386 18.68 -3.16 15.58
CA PHE A 386 17.89 -4.13 14.84
C PHE A 386 18.28 -5.55 15.25
N ALA A 387 17.29 -6.36 15.51
CA ALA A 387 17.42 -7.76 15.86
C ALA A 387 17.27 -8.66 14.62
N ARG A 388 17.71 -9.92 14.74
CA ARG A 388 17.61 -10.92 13.66
C ARG A 388 16.35 -11.77 13.73
N SER A 389 15.56 -11.66 14.81
CA SER A 389 14.31 -12.37 15.02
C SER A 389 13.44 -11.68 16.06
N ALA A 390 12.14 -11.99 16.07
CA ALA A 390 11.20 -11.49 17.07
C ALA A 390 11.63 -11.81 18.51
N TYR A 391 12.16 -13.03 18.74
CA TYR A 391 12.61 -13.45 20.08
C TYR A 391 13.87 -12.70 20.55
N SER A 392 14.82 -12.47 19.63
CA SER A 392 16.03 -11.71 19.98
C SER A 392 15.73 -10.23 20.21
N ALA A 393 14.70 -9.67 19.57
CA ALA A 393 14.20 -8.34 19.90
C ALA A 393 13.59 -8.30 21.31
N ALA A 394 12.80 -9.31 21.66
CA ALA A 394 12.10 -9.42 22.94
C ALA A 394 13.03 -9.66 24.15
N GLU A 395 14.27 -10.13 23.94
CA GLU A 395 15.16 -10.50 25.01
C GLU A 395 15.44 -9.35 25.97
N GLN A 396 15.09 -9.55 27.28
CA GLN A 396 15.23 -8.58 28.36
C GLN A 396 14.52 -7.23 28.09
N ALA A 397 13.52 -7.19 27.20
CA ALA A 397 12.73 -6.00 26.96
C ALA A 397 11.73 -5.75 28.10
N ASP A 398 11.52 -4.47 28.44
CA ASP A 398 10.54 -4.06 29.44
C ASP A 398 9.09 -4.20 28.93
N ALA A 399 8.88 -4.18 27.62
CA ALA A 399 7.65 -4.51 26.92
C ALA A 399 7.90 -4.85 25.47
N LEU A 400 6.98 -5.59 24.86
CA LEU A 400 6.91 -5.85 23.44
C LEU A 400 5.79 -5.00 22.81
N LEU A 401 6.11 -4.31 21.70
CA LEU A 401 5.17 -3.58 20.88
C LEU A 401 5.02 -4.25 19.53
N ILE A 402 3.79 -4.55 19.11
CA ILE A 402 3.48 -5.09 17.79
C ILE A 402 2.89 -3.97 16.95
N LEU A 403 3.62 -3.54 15.92
CA LEU A 403 3.25 -2.39 15.11
C LEU A 403 2.88 -2.75 13.67
N THR A 404 3.24 -3.96 13.20
CA THR A 404 2.92 -4.46 11.86
C THR A 404 2.40 -5.89 11.92
N ASP A 405 1.49 -6.23 11.03
CA ASP A 405 0.75 -7.50 11.01
C ASP A 405 1.41 -8.56 10.10
N TRP A 406 2.73 -8.81 10.31
CA TRP A 406 3.39 -9.93 9.66
C TRP A 406 2.82 -11.26 10.15
N GLU A 407 2.65 -12.22 9.26
CA GLU A 407 2.09 -13.54 9.56
C GLU A 407 2.93 -14.28 10.61
N GLU A 408 4.25 -14.24 10.50
CA GLU A 408 5.17 -14.83 11.48
C GLU A 408 5.00 -14.28 12.91
N PHE A 409 4.52 -13.04 13.07
CA PHE A 409 4.28 -12.48 14.39
C PHE A 409 3.03 -13.06 15.04
N ALA A 410 2.04 -13.49 14.26
CA ALA A 410 0.84 -14.14 14.78
C ALA A 410 1.12 -15.59 15.24
N GLU A 411 2.22 -16.20 14.79
CA GLU A 411 2.59 -17.60 15.03
C GLU A 411 3.67 -17.76 16.10
N LEU A 412 4.04 -16.71 16.82
CA LEU A 412 5.05 -16.78 17.88
C LEU A 412 4.63 -17.71 19.03
N ASP A 413 5.58 -18.50 19.52
CA ASP A 413 5.43 -19.26 20.76
C ASP A 413 5.33 -18.30 21.97
N LEU A 414 4.13 -18.20 22.55
CA LEU A 414 3.83 -17.26 23.63
C LEU A 414 4.58 -17.59 24.93
N SER A 415 4.84 -18.86 25.20
CA SER A 415 5.60 -19.30 26.39
C SER A 415 7.06 -18.88 26.26
N ARG A 416 7.66 -19.05 25.09
CA ARG A 416 9.02 -18.59 24.78
C ARG A 416 9.10 -17.06 24.84
N LEU A 417 8.09 -16.37 24.31
CA LEU A 417 7.98 -14.91 24.37
C LEU A 417 7.92 -14.40 25.81
N HIS A 418 7.09 -15.04 26.65
CA HIS A 418 6.98 -14.72 28.06
C HIS A 418 8.34 -14.86 28.79
N GLY A 419 9.08 -15.94 28.50
CA GLY A 419 10.41 -16.19 29.08
C GLY A 419 11.49 -15.22 28.62
N ALA A 420 11.39 -14.66 27.41
CA ALA A 420 12.34 -13.72 26.86
C ALA A 420 12.20 -12.31 27.45
N LEU A 421 10.97 -11.88 27.74
CA LEU A 421 10.68 -10.55 28.25
C LEU A 421 11.11 -10.37 29.73
N ARG A 422 11.64 -9.19 30.06
CA ARG A 422 11.90 -8.81 31.45
C ARG A 422 10.60 -8.62 32.24
N TYR A 423 9.62 -7.96 31.62
CA TYR A 423 8.24 -7.89 32.09
C TYR A 423 7.34 -8.42 31.00
N PRO A 424 6.46 -9.39 31.28
CA PRO A 424 5.63 -10.03 30.26
C PRO A 424 4.46 -9.12 29.85
N ILE A 425 4.80 -7.96 29.26
CA ILE A 425 3.86 -6.95 28.80
C ILE A 425 3.93 -6.89 27.27
N VAL A 426 2.80 -7.10 26.61
CA VAL A 426 2.64 -7.00 25.15
C VAL A 426 1.59 -5.94 24.85
N ILE A 427 1.94 -4.97 24.01
CA ILE A 427 1.06 -3.91 23.56
C ILE A 427 0.92 -4.05 22.04
N ASP A 428 -0.26 -4.48 21.62
CA ASP A 428 -0.52 -4.92 20.26
C ASP A 428 -1.36 -3.87 19.51
N GLY A 429 -0.72 -3.20 18.57
CA GLY A 429 -1.33 -2.21 17.69
C GLY A 429 -2.04 -2.80 16.48
N ARG A 430 -2.06 -4.14 16.32
CA ARG A 430 -2.65 -4.84 15.16
C ARG A 430 -3.65 -5.92 15.53
N ASN A 431 -3.86 -6.14 16.84
CA ASN A 431 -4.80 -7.14 17.35
C ASN A 431 -4.53 -8.56 16.85
N LEU A 432 -3.26 -8.99 16.80
CA LEU A 432 -2.88 -10.29 16.26
C LEU A 432 -3.31 -11.47 17.14
N TYR A 433 -3.35 -11.26 18.48
CA TYR A 433 -3.58 -12.34 19.41
C TYR A 433 -4.95 -12.29 20.07
N ASP A 434 -5.42 -13.46 20.50
CA ASP A 434 -6.57 -13.57 21.38
C ASP A 434 -6.19 -13.16 22.80
N PRO A 435 -6.94 -12.22 23.43
CA PRO A 435 -6.64 -11.74 24.77
C PRO A 435 -6.64 -12.83 25.85
N GLY A 436 -7.55 -13.82 25.75
CA GLY A 436 -7.63 -14.94 26.70
C GLY A 436 -6.39 -15.82 26.64
N LYS A 437 -5.95 -16.20 25.42
CA LYS A 437 -4.71 -16.97 25.22
C LYS A 437 -3.49 -16.24 25.76
N MET A 438 -3.43 -14.91 25.61
CA MET A 438 -2.32 -14.12 26.14
C MET A 438 -2.28 -14.17 27.67
N ALA A 439 -3.41 -13.99 28.33
CA ALA A 439 -3.53 -14.09 29.79
C ALA A 439 -3.21 -15.49 30.33
N GLU A 440 -3.69 -16.56 29.66
CA GLU A 440 -3.38 -17.97 29.98
C GLU A 440 -1.87 -18.25 29.94
N ASN A 441 -1.13 -17.61 29.01
CA ASN A 441 0.32 -17.69 28.93
C ASN A 441 1.07 -16.72 29.84
N GLY A 442 0.39 -16.07 30.78
CA GLY A 442 0.99 -15.18 31.78
C GLY A 442 1.39 -13.80 31.24
N LEU A 443 0.95 -13.44 30.04
CA LEU A 443 1.24 -12.17 29.40
C LEU A 443 0.16 -11.12 29.72
N VAL A 444 0.57 -9.97 30.21
CA VAL A 444 -0.29 -8.77 30.25
C VAL A 444 -0.43 -8.27 28.83
N TYR A 445 -1.64 -8.19 28.33
CA TYR A 445 -1.90 -7.88 26.94
C TYR A 445 -2.85 -6.70 26.78
N LEU A 446 -2.34 -5.65 26.14
CA LEU A 446 -3.09 -4.46 25.76
C LEU A 446 -3.23 -4.41 24.25
N SER A 447 -4.43 -4.18 23.75
CA SER A 447 -4.70 -4.14 22.30
C SER A 447 -5.65 -2.98 21.97
N MET A 448 -5.99 -2.81 20.69
CA MET A 448 -6.82 -1.70 20.23
C MET A 448 -8.30 -2.10 20.27
N GLY A 449 -9.14 -1.32 20.97
CA GLY A 449 -10.59 -1.50 20.97
C GLY A 449 -11.10 -2.75 21.72
N ARG A 450 -10.30 -3.31 22.62
CA ARG A 450 -10.66 -4.48 23.43
C ARG A 450 -10.29 -4.24 24.90
N PRO A 451 -10.97 -4.90 25.86
CA PRO A 451 -10.54 -4.90 27.24
C PRO A 451 -9.12 -5.44 27.41
N ASP A 452 -8.36 -4.85 28.33
CA ASP A 452 -7.02 -5.33 28.69
C ASP A 452 -7.10 -6.74 29.28
N ALA A 453 -6.24 -7.66 28.88
CA ALA A 453 -6.15 -8.99 29.45
C ALA A 453 -4.98 -9.06 30.45
N ILE A 454 -5.29 -9.41 31.69
CA ILE A 454 -4.34 -9.49 32.81
C ILE A 454 -4.40 -10.90 33.38
N PRO A 455 -3.26 -11.62 33.53
CA PRO A 455 -3.22 -12.95 34.12
C PRO A 455 -3.75 -12.96 35.54
N GLU A 456 -4.62 -13.90 35.92
CA GLU A 456 -5.24 -13.99 37.21
C GLU A 456 -4.24 -14.05 38.38
N LYS A 457 -3.09 -14.67 38.20
CA LYS A 457 -2.01 -14.79 39.22
C LYS A 457 -1.26 -13.47 39.51
N ARG A 458 -1.61 -12.36 38.83
CA ARG A 458 -1.01 -11.01 38.98
C ARG A 458 -2.03 -9.92 39.27
N SER A 459 -3.19 -10.28 39.85
CA SER A 459 -4.18 -9.29 40.34
C SER A 459 -3.64 -8.32 41.39
N ASP A 460 -2.44 -8.60 41.96
CA ASP A 460 -1.76 -7.76 42.95
C ASP A 460 -0.99 -6.57 42.34
N LEU A 461 -0.82 -6.52 41.03
CA LEU A 461 -0.32 -5.34 40.36
C LEU A 461 -1.49 -4.37 40.12
N ASN A 462 -1.65 -3.41 41.02
CA ASN A 462 -2.65 -2.33 40.99
C ASN A 462 -2.64 -1.52 39.68
N LEU A 463 -3.11 -2.09 38.58
CA LEU A 463 -3.47 -1.38 37.34
C LEU A 463 -4.89 -0.78 37.41
N LYS A 464 -5.59 -0.92 38.56
CA LYS A 464 -6.98 -0.45 38.77
C LYS A 464 -7.12 1.00 39.25
N ALA A 465 -6.02 1.77 39.36
CA ALA A 465 -6.12 3.13 39.88
C ALA A 465 -5.20 4.08 39.10
N ALA A 466 -5.69 4.63 37.98
CA ALA A 466 -5.39 5.97 37.50
C ALA A 466 -6.44 6.39 36.46
#